data_b9d777b8b39a67e51f968750134ecf13
#
_entry.id   b9d777b8b39a67e51f968750134ecf13
#
_cell.length_a   1.000
_cell.length_b   1.000
_cell.length_c   1.000
_cell.angle_alpha   90.00
_cell.angle_beta   90.00
_cell.angle_gamma   90.00
#
_symmetry.space_group_name_H-M   'P 1'
#
loop_
_entity.id
_entity.type
_entity.pdbx_description
1 polymer ?
#
loop_
_entity_poly.entity_id
_entity_poly.type
_entity_poly.pdbx_seq_one_letter_code
_entity_poly.pdbx_strand_id
1 'polypeptide(L)'
;MRWLYWKMKNINSVIFDMDGVIIDSMPYHVESWKRALSTVGISITDLEIYLMEGMTGEETINVITNKNNTSFTDEDAKETLRLKRKIFKDIFTVKLMKGSKDILLKLKRLNYHLALVTGTRLEVVKKVLEMGLDDVFEVIITGEMVVNGKPHPEPYLKAVNKLKANKENCLVIENAPAGIASAKSAGLRCFAVQTSLPQDYLNAADKIFQDMEDLSTFFNETLTNSS
;
A
#
# COMPACT_ATOMS: atom_id res chain seq x y z
N MET A 1 7.37 -5.64 -25.42
CA MET A 1 7.34 -6.94 -24.68
C MET A 1 8.73 -7.49 -24.32
N ARG A 2 9.70 -7.74 -25.24
CA ARG A 2 11.03 -8.31 -24.90
C ARG A 2 11.83 -7.54 -23.83
N TRP A 3 11.76 -6.21 -23.76
CA TRP A 3 12.52 -5.39 -22.80
C TRP A 3 11.99 -5.50 -21.35
N LEU A 4 10.68 -5.65 -21.16
CA LEU A 4 10.05 -5.88 -19.86
C LEU A 4 10.32 -7.30 -19.33
N TYR A 5 10.37 -8.27 -20.23
CA TYR A 5 10.71 -9.66 -19.92
C TYR A 5 12.10 -9.76 -19.28
N TRP A 6 13.08 -9.03 -19.84
CA TRP A 6 14.45 -9.01 -19.31
C TRP A 6 14.52 -8.44 -17.89
N LYS A 7 13.69 -7.45 -17.57
CA LYS A 7 13.63 -6.84 -16.24
C LYS A 7 13.03 -7.75 -15.16
N MET A 8 12.20 -8.72 -15.52
CA MET A 8 11.57 -9.67 -14.57
C MET A 8 12.43 -10.90 -14.28
N LYS A 9 13.43 -11.20 -15.13
CA LYS A 9 14.21 -12.46 -15.08
C LYS A 9 14.90 -12.72 -13.73
N ASN A 10 15.19 -11.68 -12.96
CA ASN A 10 15.89 -11.79 -11.68
C ASN A 10 14.97 -11.48 -10.47
N ILE A 11 13.69 -11.20 -10.68
CA ILE A 11 12.78 -10.96 -9.57
C ILE A 11 12.44 -12.27 -8.90
N ASN A 12 12.70 -12.36 -7.61
CA ASN A 12 12.33 -13.47 -6.74
C ASN A 12 11.60 -13.04 -5.47
N SER A 13 11.48 -11.73 -5.26
CA SER A 13 10.83 -11.14 -4.09
C SER A 13 9.82 -10.08 -4.53
N VAL A 14 8.58 -10.19 -4.06
CA VAL A 14 7.53 -9.21 -4.37
C VAL A 14 6.96 -8.65 -3.07
N ILE A 15 6.96 -7.32 -2.97
CA ILE A 15 6.53 -6.59 -1.80
C ILE A 15 5.25 -5.84 -2.16
N PHE A 16 4.15 -6.19 -1.52
CA PHE A 16 2.84 -5.61 -1.79
C PHE A 16 2.50 -4.53 -0.77
N ASP A 17 1.97 -3.42 -1.22
CA ASP A 17 1.10 -2.61 -0.38
C ASP A 17 -0.21 -3.34 -0.11
N MET A 18 -1.01 -2.87 0.84
CA MET A 18 -2.26 -3.51 1.25
C MET A 18 -3.49 -2.76 0.74
N ASP A 19 -3.59 -1.51 1.13
CA ASP A 19 -4.79 -0.69 0.94
C ASP A 19 -4.90 -0.26 -0.54
N GLY A 20 -5.99 -0.62 -1.22
CA GLY A 20 -6.12 -0.39 -2.67
C GLY A 20 -5.32 -1.35 -3.56
N VAL A 21 -4.45 -2.21 -3.02
CA VAL A 21 -3.72 -3.25 -3.77
C VAL A 21 -4.28 -4.64 -3.46
N ILE A 22 -4.27 -5.05 -2.20
CA ILE A 22 -4.79 -6.36 -1.78
C ILE A 22 -6.26 -6.26 -1.40
N ILE A 23 -6.65 -5.19 -0.73
CA ILE A 23 -8.01 -4.97 -0.23
C ILE A 23 -8.61 -3.65 -0.75
N ASP A 24 -9.91 -3.65 -0.96
CA ASP A 24 -10.74 -2.50 -1.31
C ASP A 24 -11.12 -1.73 -0.02
N SER A 25 -10.16 -1.04 0.58
CA SER A 25 -10.31 -0.35 1.87
C SER A 25 -10.47 1.17 1.73
N MET A 26 -10.11 1.75 0.59
CA MET A 26 -10.04 3.20 0.43
C MET A 26 -11.37 3.93 0.64
N PRO A 27 -12.55 3.42 0.23
CA PRO A 27 -13.82 4.06 0.56
C PRO A 27 -14.04 4.23 2.07
N TYR A 28 -13.60 3.26 2.88
CA TYR A 28 -13.70 3.32 4.34
C TYR A 28 -12.69 4.31 4.94
N HIS A 29 -11.49 4.42 4.36
CA HIS A 29 -10.52 5.44 4.76
C HIS A 29 -11.05 6.84 4.49
N VAL A 30 -11.62 7.09 3.30
CA VAL A 30 -12.25 8.36 2.92
C VAL A 30 -13.35 8.73 3.92
N GLU A 31 -14.30 7.85 4.13
CA GLU A 31 -15.44 8.11 5.01
C GLU A 31 -14.99 8.39 6.45
N SER A 32 -14.05 7.59 6.97
CA SER A 32 -13.57 7.75 8.34
C SER A 32 -12.78 9.04 8.55
N TRP A 33 -11.95 9.46 7.59
CA TRP A 33 -11.25 10.74 7.64
C TRP A 33 -12.22 11.93 7.56
N LYS A 34 -13.17 11.92 6.61
CA LYS A 34 -14.16 12.98 6.46
C LYS A 34 -14.97 13.19 7.74
N ARG A 35 -15.47 12.10 8.32
CA ARG A 35 -16.25 12.19 9.58
C ARG A 35 -15.39 12.68 10.74
N ALA A 36 -14.18 12.20 10.90
CA ALA A 36 -13.32 12.62 12.00
C ALA A 36 -12.91 14.10 11.87
N LEU A 37 -12.53 14.56 10.68
CA LEU A 37 -12.11 15.92 10.42
C LEU A 37 -13.27 16.93 10.49
N SER A 38 -14.48 16.52 10.13
CA SER A 38 -15.67 17.39 10.23
C SER A 38 -15.98 17.81 11.66
N THR A 39 -15.61 17.00 12.68
CA THR A 39 -15.82 17.36 14.09
C THR A 39 -14.96 18.53 14.56
N VAL A 40 -13.90 18.83 13.84
CA VAL A 40 -12.97 19.94 14.09
C VAL A 40 -13.03 21.01 12.99
N GLY A 41 -14.11 21.00 12.18
CA GLY A 41 -14.38 22.01 11.16
C GLY A 41 -13.49 21.94 9.91
N ILE A 42 -12.73 20.83 9.72
CA ILE A 42 -11.89 20.63 8.55
C ILE A 42 -12.67 19.82 7.50
N SER A 43 -12.72 20.36 6.27
CA SER A 43 -13.25 19.65 5.09
C SER A 43 -12.10 19.11 4.27
N ILE A 44 -12.24 17.88 3.79
CA ILE A 44 -11.25 17.21 2.94
C ILE A 44 -11.95 16.48 1.79
N THR A 45 -11.35 16.50 0.62
CA THR A 45 -11.84 15.79 -0.58
C THR A 45 -11.35 14.34 -0.61
N ASP A 46 -12.04 13.49 -1.38
CA ASP A 46 -11.63 12.10 -1.61
C ASP A 46 -10.23 12.04 -2.24
N LEU A 47 -9.98 12.90 -3.23
CA LEU A 47 -8.69 12.98 -3.91
C LEU A 47 -7.54 13.28 -2.94
N GLU A 48 -7.74 14.22 -2.01
CA GLU A 48 -6.71 14.54 -1.02
C GLU A 48 -6.38 13.34 -0.14
N ILE A 49 -7.39 12.55 0.23
CA ILE A 49 -7.18 11.33 1.01
C ILE A 49 -6.46 10.26 0.19
N TYR A 50 -6.84 10.06 -1.08
CA TYR A 50 -6.15 9.13 -1.97
C TYR A 50 -4.68 9.50 -2.20
N LEU A 51 -4.36 10.79 -2.28
CA LEU A 51 -2.97 11.26 -2.45
C LEU A 51 -2.09 10.98 -1.21
N MET A 52 -2.70 10.84 -0.04
CA MET A 52 -2.03 10.51 1.23
C MET A 52 -2.08 9.01 1.57
N GLU A 53 -2.62 8.19 0.66
CA GLU A 53 -2.69 6.74 0.85
C GLU A 53 -1.30 6.14 1.10
N GLY A 54 -1.24 5.19 2.04
CA GLY A 54 0.02 4.54 2.43
C GLY A 54 0.80 5.28 3.52
N MET A 55 0.49 6.54 3.81
CA MET A 55 1.05 7.26 4.96
C MET A 55 0.53 6.68 6.28
N THR A 56 1.28 6.88 7.35
CA THR A 56 0.76 6.62 8.70
C THR A 56 -0.32 7.64 9.06
N GLY A 57 -1.20 7.29 10.01
CA GLY A 57 -2.24 8.23 10.44
C GLY A 57 -1.68 9.52 11.02
N GLU A 58 -0.53 9.43 11.70
CA GLU A 58 0.19 10.57 12.28
C GLU A 58 0.75 11.50 11.19
N GLU A 59 1.31 10.94 10.12
CA GLU A 59 1.78 11.74 8.98
C GLU A 59 0.61 12.37 8.23
N THR A 60 -0.46 11.62 8.02
CA THR A 60 -1.67 12.14 7.36
C THR A 60 -2.25 13.34 8.10
N ILE A 61 -2.42 13.27 9.43
CA ILE A 61 -2.95 14.39 10.20
C ILE A 61 -2.01 15.60 10.14
N ASN A 62 -0.69 15.40 10.19
CA ASN A 62 0.27 16.49 10.07
C ASN A 62 0.19 17.19 8.71
N VAL A 63 0.04 16.44 7.62
CA VAL A 63 -0.15 17.04 6.28
C VAL A 63 -1.43 17.86 6.21
N ILE A 64 -2.53 17.34 6.76
CA ILE A 64 -3.83 18.02 6.77
C ILE A 64 -3.78 19.32 7.58
N THR A 65 -3.20 19.28 8.78
CA THR A 65 -3.12 20.46 9.66
C THR A 65 -2.21 21.54 9.10
N ASN A 66 -1.06 21.15 8.55
CA ASN A 66 -0.14 22.10 7.90
C ASN A 66 -0.79 22.80 6.69
N LYS A 67 -1.59 22.08 5.90
CA LYS A 67 -2.28 22.63 4.73
C LYS A 67 -3.37 23.64 5.13
N ASN A 68 -4.07 23.38 6.21
CA ASN A 68 -5.24 24.19 6.61
C ASN A 68 -4.89 25.39 7.51
N ASN A 69 -3.60 25.61 7.84
CA ASN A 69 -3.15 26.67 8.77
C ASN A 69 -3.95 26.72 10.07
N THR A 70 -4.42 25.57 10.52
CA THR A 70 -5.23 25.46 11.73
C THR A 70 -4.33 25.47 12.95
N SER A 71 -4.75 26.14 14.02
CA SER A 71 -4.15 26.05 15.36
C SER A 71 -4.49 24.70 16.02
N PHE A 72 -4.17 23.61 15.33
CA PHE A 72 -4.40 22.25 15.80
C PHE A 72 -3.36 21.95 16.88
N THR A 73 -3.81 21.65 18.08
CA THR A 73 -2.92 21.19 19.14
C THR A 73 -2.56 19.72 18.92
N ASP A 74 -1.49 19.26 19.55
CA ASP A 74 -1.13 17.84 19.53
C ASP A 74 -2.26 16.95 20.09
N GLU A 75 -3.06 17.48 21.03
CA GLU A 75 -4.19 16.75 21.60
C GLU A 75 -5.36 16.65 20.59
N ASP A 76 -5.65 17.71 19.86
CA ASP A 76 -6.65 17.69 18.79
C ASP A 76 -6.28 16.68 17.70
N ALA A 77 -5.01 16.62 17.34
CA ALA A 77 -4.49 15.65 16.37
C ALA A 77 -4.68 14.20 16.85
N LYS A 78 -4.33 13.92 18.11
CA LYS A 78 -4.49 12.59 18.72
C LYS A 78 -5.96 12.18 18.78
N GLU A 79 -6.84 13.09 19.22
CA GLU A 79 -8.26 12.79 19.36
C GLU A 79 -8.92 12.58 17.98
N THR A 80 -8.60 13.42 16.98
CA THR A 80 -9.09 13.25 15.62
C THR A 80 -8.64 11.90 15.03
N LEU A 81 -7.39 11.54 15.25
CA LEU A 81 -6.86 10.25 14.79
C LEU A 81 -7.51 9.07 15.52
N ARG A 82 -7.75 9.20 16.84
CA ARG A 82 -8.47 8.21 17.64
C ARG A 82 -9.89 8.01 17.10
N LEU A 83 -10.59 9.10 16.82
CA LEU A 83 -11.95 9.08 16.27
C LEU A 83 -11.96 8.45 14.87
N LYS A 84 -11.05 8.85 13.98
CA LYS A 84 -10.88 8.25 12.66
C LYS A 84 -10.71 6.73 12.75
N ARG A 85 -9.84 6.26 13.62
CA ARG A 85 -9.59 4.82 13.83
C ARG A 85 -10.82 4.09 14.35
N LYS A 86 -11.57 4.71 15.27
CA LYS A 86 -12.84 4.15 15.77
C LYS A 86 -13.85 4.04 14.65
N ILE A 87 -14.10 5.12 13.90
CA ILE A 87 -15.05 5.10 12.79
C ILE A 87 -14.65 4.04 11.77
N PHE A 88 -13.37 4.01 11.36
CA PHE A 88 -12.89 2.98 10.42
C PHE A 88 -13.17 1.56 10.92
N LYS A 89 -12.88 1.28 12.19
CA LYS A 89 -13.14 -0.04 12.80
C LYS A 89 -14.62 -0.42 12.76
N ASP A 90 -15.50 0.57 12.97
CA ASP A 90 -16.95 0.36 13.05
C ASP A 90 -17.58 0.10 11.66
N ILE A 91 -17.03 0.69 10.59
CA ILE A 91 -17.58 0.60 9.25
C ILE A 91 -16.86 -0.39 8.33
N PHE A 92 -15.60 -0.74 8.65
CA PHE A 92 -14.72 -1.51 7.77
C PHE A 92 -15.14 -2.97 7.70
N THR A 93 -15.33 -3.44 6.48
CA THR A 93 -15.45 -4.87 6.15
C THR A 93 -14.36 -5.25 5.16
N VAL A 94 -13.74 -6.41 5.36
CA VAL A 94 -12.66 -6.87 4.47
C VAL A 94 -13.27 -7.31 3.14
N LYS A 95 -12.81 -6.70 2.06
CA LYS A 95 -13.10 -7.09 0.68
C LYS A 95 -11.79 -7.13 -0.09
N LEU A 96 -11.42 -8.28 -0.61
CA LEU A 96 -10.22 -8.42 -1.44
C LEU A 96 -10.45 -7.74 -2.79
N MET A 97 -9.39 -7.10 -3.31
CA MET A 97 -9.35 -6.64 -4.70
C MET A 97 -9.43 -7.87 -5.63
N LYS A 98 -10.21 -7.73 -6.70
CA LYS A 98 -10.35 -8.81 -7.69
C LYS A 98 -8.98 -9.16 -8.28
N GLY A 99 -8.64 -10.45 -8.31
CA GLY A 99 -7.35 -10.93 -8.77
C GLY A 99 -6.21 -10.89 -7.74
N SER A 100 -6.34 -10.15 -6.61
CA SER A 100 -5.27 -10.04 -5.62
C SER A 100 -4.91 -11.38 -4.97
N LYS A 101 -5.90 -12.15 -4.55
CA LYS A 101 -5.67 -13.47 -3.92
C LYS A 101 -5.02 -14.45 -4.88
N ASP A 102 -5.46 -14.46 -6.13
CA ASP A 102 -4.98 -15.41 -7.14
C ASP A 102 -3.51 -15.20 -7.45
N ILE A 103 -3.09 -13.92 -7.62
CA ILE A 103 -1.68 -13.59 -7.86
C ILE A 103 -0.80 -13.92 -6.66
N LEU A 104 -1.25 -13.60 -5.44
CA LEU A 104 -0.53 -13.90 -4.21
C LEU A 104 -0.28 -15.40 -4.04
N LEU A 105 -1.34 -16.21 -4.15
CA LEU A 105 -1.24 -17.67 -4.04
C LEU A 105 -0.41 -18.28 -5.18
N LYS A 106 -0.46 -17.71 -6.37
CA LYS A 106 0.37 -18.14 -7.49
C LYS A 106 1.85 -17.86 -7.24
N LEU A 107 2.20 -16.63 -6.85
CA LEU A 107 3.58 -16.27 -6.56
C LEU A 107 4.16 -17.11 -5.42
N LYS A 108 3.36 -17.37 -4.38
CA LYS A 108 3.76 -18.30 -3.31
C LYS A 108 4.05 -19.70 -3.83
N ARG A 109 3.18 -20.28 -4.66
CA ARG A 109 3.40 -21.61 -5.28
C ARG A 109 4.65 -21.66 -6.14
N LEU A 110 5.05 -20.55 -6.72
CA LEU A 110 6.27 -20.40 -7.51
C LEU A 110 7.51 -20.06 -6.66
N ASN A 111 7.40 -20.17 -5.33
CA ASN A 111 8.45 -19.91 -4.35
C ASN A 111 9.03 -18.47 -4.41
N TYR A 112 8.20 -17.47 -4.74
CA TYR A 112 8.58 -16.08 -4.54
C TYR A 112 8.53 -15.72 -3.06
N HIS A 113 9.50 -14.96 -2.59
CA HIS A 113 9.48 -14.34 -1.27
C HIS A 113 8.47 -13.18 -1.26
N LEU A 114 7.48 -13.25 -0.39
CA LEU A 114 6.41 -12.27 -0.35
C LEU A 114 6.44 -11.46 0.95
N ALA A 115 6.32 -10.15 0.81
CA ALA A 115 6.16 -9.24 1.94
C ALA A 115 4.93 -8.34 1.76
N LEU A 116 4.36 -7.93 2.89
CA LEU A 116 3.31 -6.93 3.00
C LEU A 116 3.87 -5.68 3.67
N VAL A 117 3.64 -4.50 3.09
CA VAL A 117 4.07 -3.21 3.65
C VAL A 117 2.91 -2.22 3.61
N THR A 118 2.36 -1.87 4.77
CA THR A 118 1.20 -0.98 4.89
C THR A 118 1.38 0.08 5.97
N GLY A 119 0.78 1.25 5.80
CA GLY A 119 0.62 2.26 6.85
C GLY A 119 -0.44 1.88 7.89
N THR A 120 -1.25 0.87 7.60
CA THR A 120 -2.34 0.40 8.44
C THR A 120 -1.82 -0.44 9.62
N ARG A 121 -2.61 -0.50 10.71
CA ARG A 121 -2.23 -1.17 11.95
C ARG A 121 -2.38 -2.69 11.86
N LEU A 122 -1.60 -3.41 12.68
CA LEU A 122 -1.57 -4.87 12.72
C LEU A 122 -2.96 -5.50 12.99
N GLU A 123 -3.83 -4.85 13.77
CA GLU A 123 -5.19 -5.33 14.04
C GLU A 123 -6.01 -5.52 12.75
N VAL A 124 -5.88 -4.59 11.79
CA VAL A 124 -6.56 -4.68 10.51
C VAL A 124 -5.91 -5.72 9.61
N VAL A 125 -4.57 -5.75 9.58
CA VAL A 125 -3.81 -6.74 8.80
C VAL A 125 -4.23 -8.17 9.17
N LYS A 126 -4.39 -8.47 10.46
CA LYS A 126 -4.84 -9.80 10.92
C LYS A 126 -6.17 -10.20 10.29
N LYS A 127 -7.16 -9.30 10.23
CA LYS A 127 -8.45 -9.56 9.56
C LYS A 127 -8.30 -9.84 8.07
N VAL A 128 -7.34 -9.21 7.41
CA VAL A 128 -7.05 -9.45 5.99
C VAL A 128 -6.43 -10.83 5.79
N LEU A 129 -5.51 -11.23 6.66
CA LEU A 129 -4.89 -12.55 6.62
C LEU A 129 -5.92 -13.67 6.77
N GLU A 130 -6.91 -13.52 7.64
CA GLU A 130 -8.03 -14.48 7.84
C GLU A 130 -8.84 -14.75 6.57
N MET A 131 -8.68 -13.95 5.50
CA MET A 131 -9.28 -14.21 4.19
C MET A 131 -8.58 -15.35 3.41
N GLY A 132 -7.78 -16.17 4.08
CA GLY A 132 -6.99 -17.27 3.52
C GLY A 132 -5.66 -16.80 2.96
N LEU A 133 -5.04 -15.83 3.64
CA LEU A 133 -3.71 -15.29 3.34
C LEU A 133 -2.75 -15.44 4.54
N ASP A 134 -3.10 -16.25 5.55
CA ASP A 134 -2.40 -16.37 6.83
C ASP A 134 -0.92 -16.74 6.70
N ASP A 135 -0.59 -17.55 5.71
CA ASP A 135 0.76 -18.05 5.49
C ASP A 135 1.40 -17.53 4.18
N VAL A 136 0.80 -16.53 3.55
CA VAL A 136 1.23 -16.00 2.25
C VAL A 136 2.50 -15.16 2.38
N PHE A 137 2.57 -14.31 3.40
CA PHE A 137 3.65 -13.36 3.56
C PHE A 137 4.70 -13.86 4.56
N GLU A 138 5.97 -13.88 4.14
CA GLU A 138 7.12 -14.16 5.02
C GLU A 138 7.43 -12.97 5.94
N VAL A 139 7.15 -11.76 5.47
CA VAL A 139 7.41 -10.50 6.18
C VAL A 139 6.20 -9.59 6.10
N ILE A 140 5.84 -9.02 7.25
CA ILE A 140 4.80 -7.99 7.35
C ILE A 140 5.40 -6.78 8.05
N ILE A 141 5.26 -5.61 7.43
CA ILE A 141 5.64 -4.30 7.98
C ILE A 141 4.37 -3.46 8.07
N THR A 142 4.01 -3.04 9.28
CA THR A 142 2.85 -2.18 9.55
C THR A 142 3.29 -0.77 9.93
N GLY A 143 2.37 0.19 9.91
CA GLY A 143 2.65 1.56 10.33
C GLY A 143 3.20 1.68 11.76
N GLU A 144 2.91 0.72 12.63
CA GLU A 144 3.43 0.68 14.01
C GLU A 144 4.90 0.24 14.09
N MET A 145 5.45 -0.33 13.02
CA MET A 145 6.81 -0.88 12.97
C MET A 145 7.83 0.11 12.38
N VAL A 146 7.41 1.28 11.94
CA VAL A 146 8.27 2.29 11.30
C VAL A 146 8.25 3.59 12.09
N VAL A 147 9.34 4.33 12.03
CA VAL A 147 9.43 5.70 12.55
C VAL A 147 8.90 6.68 11.51
N ASN A 148 9.33 6.48 10.26
CA ASN A 148 8.92 7.30 9.13
C ASN A 148 8.12 6.42 8.15
N GLY A 149 6.85 6.78 7.92
CA GLY A 149 6.00 6.10 6.94
C GLY A 149 6.30 6.54 5.50
N LYS A 150 5.50 6.06 4.55
CA LYS A 150 5.56 6.49 3.15
C LYS A 150 5.23 8.00 3.06
N PRO A 151 5.97 8.82 2.33
CA PRO A 151 6.90 8.48 1.23
C PRO A 151 8.35 8.20 1.64
N HIS A 152 8.68 8.15 2.94
CA HIS A 152 10.03 7.79 3.38
C HIS A 152 10.36 6.34 2.98
N PRO A 153 11.63 6.00 2.61
CA PRO A 153 11.99 4.66 2.15
C PRO A 153 12.00 3.58 3.25
N GLU A 154 11.92 3.97 4.52
CA GLU A 154 12.06 3.07 5.66
C GLU A 154 11.16 1.83 5.61
N PRO A 155 9.86 1.92 5.30
CA PRO A 155 8.98 0.75 5.29
C PRO A 155 9.46 -0.34 4.32
N TYR A 156 9.83 0.05 3.10
CA TYR A 156 10.29 -0.89 2.09
C TYR A 156 11.70 -1.40 2.37
N LEU A 157 12.61 -0.55 2.86
CA LEU A 157 13.94 -1.00 3.28
C LEU A 157 13.87 -2.01 4.42
N LYS A 158 12.96 -1.83 5.39
CA LYS A 158 12.71 -2.82 6.44
C LYS A 158 12.24 -4.16 5.88
N ALA A 159 11.33 -4.14 4.91
CA ALA A 159 10.84 -5.35 4.25
C ALA A 159 11.98 -6.10 3.54
N VAL A 160 12.77 -5.40 2.71
CA VAL A 160 13.93 -5.97 2.00
C VAL A 160 14.93 -6.59 2.96
N ASN A 161 15.27 -5.87 4.05
CA ASN A 161 16.21 -6.34 5.06
C ASN A 161 15.70 -7.60 5.78
N LYS A 162 14.40 -7.65 6.15
CA LYS A 162 13.80 -8.81 6.81
C LYS A 162 13.68 -10.02 5.88
N LEU A 163 13.40 -9.81 4.60
CA LEU A 163 13.44 -10.84 3.56
C LEU A 163 14.86 -11.34 3.27
N LYS A 164 15.89 -10.60 3.72
CA LYS A 164 17.29 -10.84 3.33
C LYS A 164 17.50 -10.83 1.82
N ALA A 165 16.71 -10.03 1.10
CA ALA A 165 16.71 -9.97 -0.35
C ALA A 165 17.65 -8.88 -0.89
N ASN A 166 18.13 -9.06 -2.12
CA ASN A 166 18.83 -8.01 -2.87
C ASN A 166 17.79 -7.07 -3.51
N LYS A 167 17.98 -5.75 -3.42
CA LYS A 167 17.06 -4.73 -3.95
C LYS A 167 16.73 -4.94 -5.44
N GLU A 168 17.71 -5.30 -6.23
CA GLU A 168 17.58 -5.57 -7.68
C GLU A 168 16.68 -6.76 -8.01
N ASN A 169 16.48 -7.68 -7.05
CA ASN A 169 15.61 -8.84 -7.16
C ASN A 169 14.22 -8.60 -6.55
N CYS A 170 13.98 -7.39 -6.03
CA CYS A 170 12.70 -7.00 -5.43
C CYS A 170 11.85 -6.20 -6.42
N LEU A 171 10.55 -6.45 -6.37
CA LEU A 171 9.52 -5.67 -7.03
C LEU A 171 8.48 -5.23 -6.01
N VAL A 172 8.13 -3.95 -6.02
CA VAL A 172 7.03 -3.39 -5.21
C VAL A 172 5.78 -3.28 -6.07
N ILE A 173 4.62 -3.62 -5.49
CA ILE A 173 3.30 -3.38 -6.08
C ILE A 173 2.58 -2.35 -5.22
N GLU A 174 2.17 -1.27 -5.85
CA GLU A 174 1.61 -0.08 -5.22
C GLU A 174 0.43 0.51 -6.01
N ASN A 175 -0.28 1.50 -5.44
CA ASN A 175 -1.38 2.19 -6.09
C ASN A 175 -1.43 3.70 -5.77
N ALA A 176 -0.50 4.20 -4.95
CA ALA A 176 -0.51 5.57 -4.46
C ALA A 176 0.84 6.29 -4.63
N PRO A 177 0.83 7.63 -4.86
CA PRO A 177 2.05 8.41 -5.06
C PRO A 177 3.05 8.32 -3.90
N ALA A 178 2.55 8.35 -2.66
CA ALA A 178 3.42 8.26 -1.48
C ALA A 178 4.15 6.91 -1.40
N GLY A 179 3.45 5.82 -1.72
CA GLY A 179 4.05 4.49 -1.74
C GLY A 179 5.03 4.29 -2.89
N ILE A 180 4.70 4.76 -4.09
CA ILE A 180 5.61 4.74 -5.23
C ILE A 180 6.88 5.54 -4.91
N ALA A 181 6.75 6.75 -4.36
CA ALA A 181 7.90 7.56 -3.95
C ALA A 181 8.77 6.86 -2.90
N SER A 182 8.14 6.19 -1.92
CA SER A 182 8.84 5.39 -0.90
C SER A 182 9.65 4.25 -1.53
N ALA A 183 9.04 3.48 -2.45
CA ALA A 183 9.71 2.39 -3.16
C ALA A 183 10.88 2.90 -4.03
N LYS A 184 10.67 3.98 -4.77
CA LYS A 184 11.72 4.60 -5.62
C LYS A 184 12.85 5.17 -4.77
N SER A 185 12.55 5.82 -3.65
CA SER A 185 13.57 6.32 -2.70
C SER A 185 14.34 5.18 -2.03
N ALA A 186 13.74 4.01 -1.88
CA ALA A 186 14.42 2.80 -1.41
C ALA A 186 15.33 2.16 -2.49
N GLY A 187 15.30 2.65 -3.73
CA GLY A 187 16.02 2.11 -4.88
C GLY A 187 15.39 0.84 -5.46
N LEU A 188 14.07 0.66 -5.27
CA LEU A 188 13.34 -0.52 -5.72
C LEU A 188 12.59 -0.27 -7.03
N ARG A 189 12.37 -1.33 -7.79
CA ARG A 189 11.38 -1.32 -8.88
C ARG A 189 9.99 -1.26 -8.28
N CYS A 190 9.12 -0.48 -8.92
CA CYS A 190 7.75 -0.30 -8.48
C CYS A 190 6.79 -0.39 -9.67
N PHE A 191 5.86 -1.33 -9.61
CA PHE A 191 4.71 -1.37 -10.50
C PHE A 191 3.50 -0.80 -9.77
N ALA A 192 2.67 -0.05 -10.49
CA ALA A 192 1.47 0.55 -9.93
C ALA A 192 0.19 -0.04 -10.55
N VAL A 193 -0.89 -0.05 -9.76
CA VAL A 193 -2.24 -0.39 -10.21
C VAL A 193 -3.18 0.81 -10.03
N GLN A 194 -4.05 1.07 -11.02
CA GLN A 194 -4.96 2.24 -11.05
C GLN A 194 -6.27 1.94 -10.27
N THR A 195 -6.16 1.54 -9.03
CA THR A 195 -7.33 1.16 -8.22
C THR A 195 -7.97 2.32 -7.48
N SER A 196 -7.18 3.31 -7.09
CA SER A 196 -7.63 4.48 -6.33
C SER A 196 -7.48 5.78 -7.11
N LEU A 197 -6.45 5.90 -7.94
CA LEU A 197 -6.07 7.12 -8.64
C LEU A 197 -5.85 6.86 -10.14
N PRO A 198 -6.15 7.85 -11.01
CA PRO A 198 -5.81 7.78 -12.43
C PRO A 198 -4.30 7.80 -12.67
N GLN A 199 -3.89 7.33 -13.84
CA GLN A 199 -2.50 7.14 -14.25
C GLN A 199 -1.61 8.36 -14.00
N ASP A 200 -2.13 9.57 -14.20
CA ASP A 200 -1.36 10.81 -14.09
C ASP A 200 -0.69 11.00 -12.73
N TYR A 201 -1.27 10.43 -11.69
CA TYR A 201 -0.71 10.45 -10.33
C TYR A 201 0.32 9.33 -10.08
N LEU A 202 0.43 8.35 -10.97
CA LEU A 202 1.23 7.14 -10.78
C LEU A 202 2.47 7.09 -11.68
N ASN A 203 2.74 8.13 -12.46
CA ASN A 203 3.78 8.18 -13.50
C ASN A 203 5.22 7.97 -13.00
N ALA A 204 5.47 8.03 -11.70
CA ALA A 204 6.77 7.70 -11.11
C ALA A 204 7.04 6.19 -11.02
N ALA A 205 6.03 5.35 -11.23
CA ALA A 205 6.17 3.89 -11.27
C ALA A 205 6.89 3.43 -12.56
N ASP A 206 7.58 2.29 -12.49
CA ASP A 206 8.28 1.71 -13.65
C ASP A 206 7.31 1.10 -14.67
N LYS A 207 6.11 0.71 -14.23
CA LYS A 207 4.99 0.27 -15.06
C LYS A 207 3.68 0.48 -14.32
N ILE A 208 2.63 0.79 -15.07
CA ILE A 208 1.27 0.99 -14.54
C ILE A 208 0.34 -0.04 -15.20
N PHE A 209 -0.50 -0.65 -14.39
CA PHE A 209 -1.55 -1.59 -14.78
C PHE A 209 -2.91 -1.00 -14.46
N GLN A 210 -3.93 -1.41 -15.20
CA GLN A 210 -5.27 -0.90 -15.00
C GLN A 210 -5.85 -1.36 -13.64
N ASP A 211 -5.59 -2.60 -13.26
CA ASP A 211 -6.04 -3.20 -12.01
C ASP A 211 -5.19 -4.42 -11.64
N MET A 212 -5.59 -5.13 -10.59
CA MET A 212 -4.91 -6.34 -10.14
C MET A 212 -5.11 -7.54 -11.09
N GLU A 213 -6.15 -7.56 -11.89
CA GLU A 213 -6.37 -8.63 -12.91
C GLU A 213 -5.42 -8.44 -14.09
N ASP A 214 -5.22 -7.20 -14.55
CA ASP A 214 -4.24 -6.86 -15.59
C ASP A 214 -2.81 -7.20 -15.13
N LEU A 215 -2.47 -6.83 -13.88
CA LEU A 215 -1.21 -7.23 -13.26
C LEU A 215 -1.06 -8.75 -13.19
N SER A 216 -2.10 -9.48 -12.78
CA SER A 216 -2.09 -10.95 -12.70
C SER A 216 -1.89 -11.59 -14.07
N THR A 217 -2.52 -11.06 -15.11
CA THR A 217 -2.35 -11.50 -16.49
C THR A 217 -0.92 -11.31 -16.94
N PHE A 218 -0.32 -10.16 -16.69
CA PHE A 218 1.08 -9.90 -16.98
C PHE A 218 2.04 -10.88 -16.30
N PHE A 219 1.82 -11.18 -15.02
CA PHE A 219 2.62 -12.19 -14.33
C PHE A 219 2.42 -13.60 -14.92
N ASN A 220 1.19 -13.94 -15.34
CA ASN A 220 0.91 -15.21 -15.99
C ASN A 220 1.72 -15.38 -17.27
N GLU A 221 1.73 -14.38 -18.13
CA GLU A 221 2.44 -14.39 -19.40
C GLU A 221 3.97 -14.41 -19.24
N THR A 222 4.48 -13.67 -18.22
CA THR A 222 5.92 -13.58 -18.01
C THR A 222 6.52 -14.79 -17.32
N LEU A 223 5.77 -15.46 -16.43
CA LEU A 223 6.27 -16.60 -15.67
C LEU A 223 6.11 -17.93 -16.39
N THR A 224 5.11 -18.09 -17.28
CA THR A 224 4.94 -19.29 -18.11
C THR A 224 5.98 -19.42 -19.23
N ASN A 225 6.57 -18.30 -19.67
CA ASN A 225 7.61 -18.31 -20.70
C ASN A 225 9.04 -18.51 -20.14
N SER A 226 9.17 -18.81 -18.86
CA SER A 226 10.47 -19.00 -18.15
C SER A 226 10.76 -20.49 -17.86
N SER A 227 9.90 -21.41 -18.32
CA SER A 227 10.01 -22.87 -18.16
C SER A 227 10.66 -23.53 -19.39
#